data_1b1e43752ecb77c323b79343b1f9e667
#
_entry.id   1b1e43752ecb77c323b79343b1f9e667
#
_cell.length_a   1.000
_cell.length_b   1.000
_cell.length_c   1.000
_cell.angle_alpha   90.00
_cell.angle_beta   90.00
_cell.angle_gamma   90.00
#
_symmetry.space_group_name_H-M   'P 1'
#
loop_
_entity.id
_entity.type
_entity.pdbx_description
1 polymer ?
#
loop_
_entity_poly.entity_id
_entity_poly.type
_entity_poly.pdbx_seq_one_letter_code
_entity_poly.pdbx_strand_id
1 'polypeptide(L)'
;MTIIESLRNYISDLNALKLYNNIVNVNYLDDEEDSFSIEELATEPIVKKYVDGRVMKQLDFTFCSREPYGVEVMQNLDNSSFYEDFANEIENNNNNDVLPVLDSKYEAISLTVTSSSYLAYAEDDKAMFSINLKFKYIM
;
A
#
# COMPACT_ATOMS: atom_id res chain seq x y z
N MET A 1 -2.94 12.99 -13.67
CA MET A 1 -3.05 11.99 -12.57
C MET A 1 -1.90 12.17 -11.61
N THR A 2 -2.17 12.22 -10.34
CA THR A 2 -1.12 12.34 -9.32
C THR A 2 -0.46 10.98 -9.04
N ILE A 3 0.72 11.01 -8.42
CA ILE A 3 1.41 9.78 -8.04
C ILE A 3 0.56 8.96 -7.06
N ILE A 4 -0.05 9.61 -6.08
CA ILE A 4 -0.89 8.89 -5.09
C ILE A 4 -2.14 8.29 -5.74
N GLU A 5 -2.72 8.94 -6.72
CA GLU A 5 -3.85 8.39 -7.48
C GLU A 5 -3.44 7.15 -8.26
N SER A 6 -2.27 7.15 -8.89
CA SER A 6 -1.73 5.98 -9.58
C SER A 6 -1.51 4.81 -8.62
N LEU A 7 -0.98 5.08 -7.44
CA LEU A 7 -0.78 4.07 -6.41
C LEU A 7 -2.12 3.50 -5.91
N ARG A 8 -3.08 4.37 -5.66
CA ARG A 8 -4.43 3.96 -5.24
C ARG A 8 -5.07 3.03 -6.28
N ASN A 9 -5.00 3.40 -7.55
CA ASN A 9 -5.57 2.59 -8.64
C ASN A 9 -4.87 1.24 -8.74
N TYR A 10 -3.56 1.22 -8.64
CA TYR A 10 -2.78 -0.01 -8.69
C TYR A 10 -3.16 -0.96 -7.55
N ILE A 11 -3.25 -0.45 -6.33
CA ILE A 11 -3.56 -1.27 -5.16
C ILE A 11 -5.00 -1.79 -5.23
N SER A 12 -5.96 -0.96 -5.67
CA SER A 12 -7.34 -1.40 -5.78
C SER A 12 -7.52 -2.53 -6.80
N ASP A 13 -6.61 -2.67 -7.76
CA ASP A 13 -6.65 -3.72 -8.77
C ASP A 13 -5.91 -5.00 -8.36
N LEU A 14 -5.27 -5.04 -7.19
CA LEU A 14 -4.58 -6.23 -6.73
C LEU A 14 -5.55 -7.39 -6.47
N ASN A 15 -5.09 -8.61 -6.76
CA ASN A 15 -5.90 -9.82 -6.55
C ASN A 15 -6.27 -10.01 -5.08
N ALA A 16 -5.40 -9.62 -4.16
CA ALA A 16 -5.67 -9.72 -2.73
C ALA A 16 -6.92 -8.95 -2.29
N LEU A 17 -7.27 -7.86 -3.00
CA LEU A 17 -8.44 -7.05 -2.69
C LEU A 17 -9.71 -7.47 -3.44
N LYS A 18 -9.61 -8.35 -4.43
CA LYS A 18 -10.78 -8.75 -5.25
C LYS A 18 -11.83 -9.54 -4.48
N LEU A 19 -11.46 -10.17 -3.38
CA LEU A 19 -12.40 -10.88 -2.49
C LEU A 19 -13.17 -9.93 -1.57
N TYR A 20 -12.85 -8.65 -1.61
CA TYR A 20 -13.43 -7.59 -0.81
C TYR A 20 -14.05 -6.55 -1.73
N ASN A 21 -14.32 -5.35 -1.22
CA ASN A 21 -14.96 -4.29 -2.01
C ASN A 21 -14.01 -3.57 -2.97
N ASN A 22 -12.71 -3.79 -2.89
CA ASN A 22 -11.64 -3.14 -3.65
C ASN A 22 -11.68 -1.60 -3.70
N ILE A 23 -12.43 -0.98 -2.80
CA ILE A 23 -12.48 0.47 -2.67
C ILE A 23 -11.36 0.90 -1.72
N VAL A 24 -10.41 1.65 -2.26
CA VAL A 24 -9.26 2.15 -1.49
C VAL A 24 -9.37 3.67 -1.39
N ASN A 25 -9.48 4.18 -0.17
CA ASN A 25 -9.49 5.60 0.12
C ASN A 25 -8.06 6.17 0.19
N VAL A 26 -7.95 7.47 0.18
CA VAL A 26 -6.67 8.16 0.33
C VAL A 26 -6.73 9.04 1.57
N ASN A 27 -5.80 8.82 2.50
CA ASN A 27 -5.67 9.57 3.75
C ASN A 27 -6.94 9.57 4.62
N TYR A 28 -7.75 8.53 4.47
CA TYR A 28 -9.00 8.37 5.23
C TYR A 28 -9.35 6.88 5.33
N LEU A 29 -9.51 6.37 6.54
CA LEU A 29 -9.96 5.00 6.78
C LEU A 29 -11.36 5.04 7.41
N ASP A 30 -12.33 4.40 6.75
CA ASP A 30 -13.70 4.30 7.23
C ASP A 30 -13.76 3.43 8.49
N ASP A 31 -14.78 3.61 9.31
CA ASP A 31 -15.01 2.83 10.53
C ASP A 31 -15.57 1.42 10.27
N GLU A 32 -16.02 1.15 9.07
CA GLU A 32 -16.62 -0.14 8.73
C GLU A 32 -15.55 -1.21 8.48
N GLU A 33 -15.92 -2.47 8.73
CA GLU A 33 -15.07 -3.62 8.45
C GLU A 33 -14.77 -3.72 6.94
N ASP A 34 -13.61 -4.26 6.60
CA ASP A 34 -13.11 -4.40 5.23
C ASP A 34 -12.99 -3.05 4.50
N SER A 35 -12.73 -1.99 5.24
CA SER A 35 -12.39 -0.69 4.68
C SER A 35 -10.89 -0.58 4.50
N PHE A 36 -10.48 0.05 3.39
CA PHE A 36 -9.07 0.17 3.00
C PHE A 36 -8.69 1.62 2.73
N SER A 37 -7.45 1.96 3.03
CA SER A 37 -6.90 3.28 2.71
C SER A 37 -5.41 3.19 2.48
N ILE A 38 -4.88 4.08 1.63
CA ILE A 38 -3.47 4.39 1.60
C ILE A 38 -3.24 5.76 2.22
N GLU A 39 -2.23 5.85 3.09
CA GLU A 39 -1.94 7.07 3.82
C GLU A 39 -0.49 7.47 3.56
N GLU A 40 -0.31 8.70 3.10
CA GLU A 40 1.02 9.23 2.81
C GLU A 40 1.79 9.46 4.10
N LEU A 41 3.07 9.10 4.09
CA LEU A 41 3.98 9.33 5.20
C LEU A 41 4.95 10.45 4.84
N ALA A 42 5.41 11.18 5.83
CA ALA A 42 6.48 12.14 5.64
C ALA A 42 7.76 11.41 5.25
N THR A 43 8.38 11.83 4.16
CA THR A 43 9.62 11.22 3.67
C THR A 43 10.47 12.27 2.97
N GLU A 44 11.76 12.01 2.86
CA GLU A 44 12.63 12.81 2.02
C GLU A 44 12.35 12.45 0.55
N PRO A 45 11.83 13.38 -0.27
CA PRO A 45 11.28 13.01 -1.58
C PRO A 45 12.34 12.67 -2.63
N ILE A 46 13.55 13.17 -2.49
CA ILE A 46 14.59 12.99 -3.50
C ILE A 46 15.60 11.94 -3.04
N VAL A 47 15.73 10.88 -3.84
CA VAL A 47 16.72 9.82 -3.59
C VAL A 47 18.03 10.14 -4.26
N LYS A 48 17.99 10.57 -5.53
CA LYS A 48 19.18 10.79 -6.36
C LYS A 48 18.89 11.76 -7.48
N LYS A 49 19.87 12.59 -7.78
CA LYS A 49 19.85 13.49 -8.95
C LYS A 49 20.84 12.97 -9.98
N TYR A 50 20.40 12.89 -11.24
CA TYR A 50 21.25 12.47 -12.35
C TYR A 50 21.86 13.67 -13.06
N VAL A 51 22.99 13.42 -13.74
CA VAL A 51 23.75 14.48 -14.45
C VAL A 51 22.92 15.11 -15.58
N ASP A 52 22.02 14.33 -16.18
CA ASP A 52 21.14 14.80 -17.28
C ASP A 52 19.93 15.61 -16.79
N GLY A 53 19.83 15.86 -15.50
CA GLY A 53 18.73 16.63 -14.91
C GLY A 53 17.56 15.80 -14.40
N ARG A 54 17.52 14.50 -14.68
CA ARG A 54 16.48 13.64 -14.12
C ARG A 54 16.67 13.44 -12.62
N VAL A 55 15.59 13.12 -11.93
CA VAL A 55 15.58 12.97 -10.47
C VAL A 55 14.86 11.69 -10.11
N MET A 56 15.49 10.83 -9.30
CA MET A 56 14.80 9.70 -8.67
C MET A 56 14.14 10.18 -7.39
N LYS A 57 12.83 9.99 -7.32
CA LYS A 57 12.00 10.36 -6.17
C LYS A 57 11.44 9.14 -5.47
N GLN A 58 11.02 9.33 -4.24
CA GLN A 58 10.36 8.27 -3.47
C GLN A 58 9.15 8.83 -2.74
N LEU A 59 8.17 7.95 -2.54
CA LEU A 59 7.00 8.19 -1.71
C LEU A 59 6.87 7.02 -0.75
N ASP A 60 6.88 7.31 0.55
CA ASP A 60 6.54 6.32 1.58
C ASP A 60 5.07 6.45 1.91
N PHE A 61 4.39 5.33 2.01
CA PHE A 61 2.98 5.30 2.38
C PHE A 61 2.65 4.03 3.14
N THR A 62 1.52 4.07 3.83
CA THR A 62 0.98 2.94 4.57
C THR A 62 -0.29 2.47 3.90
N PHE A 63 -0.43 1.15 3.69
CA PHE A 63 -1.70 0.55 3.34
C PHE A 63 -2.38 0.11 4.64
N CYS A 64 -3.60 0.57 4.86
CA CYS A 64 -4.35 0.34 6.09
C CYS A 64 -5.66 -0.37 5.80
N SER A 65 -6.09 -1.20 6.75
CA SER A 65 -7.39 -1.82 6.69
C SER A 65 -8.06 -1.80 8.06
N ARG A 66 -9.39 -1.77 8.07
CA ARG A 66 -10.21 -1.95 9.26
C ARG A 66 -10.77 -3.36 9.21
N GLU A 67 -10.36 -4.21 10.15
CA GLU A 67 -10.72 -5.62 10.14
C GLU A 67 -11.43 -6.01 11.43
N PRO A 68 -12.29 -7.06 11.42
CA PRO A 68 -12.80 -7.66 12.64
C PRO A 68 -11.65 -8.12 13.52
N TYR A 69 -11.75 -7.87 14.82
CA TYR A 69 -10.68 -8.16 15.76
C TYR A 69 -11.26 -8.58 17.10
N GLY A 70 -10.60 -9.54 17.76
CA GLY A 70 -10.99 -10.00 19.07
C GLY A 70 -10.13 -11.15 19.54
N VAL A 71 -10.64 -11.92 20.48
CA VAL A 71 -9.93 -13.07 21.07
C VAL A 71 -9.97 -14.32 20.17
N GLU A 72 -10.75 -14.29 19.10
CA GLU A 72 -10.90 -15.43 18.21
C GLU A 72 -9.64 -15.61 17.36
N VAL A 73 -8.96 -16.73 17.54
CA VAL A 73 -7.70 -17.04 16.86
C VAL A 73 -7.89 -17.13 15.35
N MET A 74 -8.96 -17.74 14.87
CA MET A 74 -9.21 -17.90 13.43
C MET A 74 -9.35 -16.55 12.74
N GLN A 75 -10.05 -15.58 13.34
CA GLN A 75 -10.19 -14.25 12.77
C GLN A 75 -8.84 -13.53 12.67
N ASN A 76 -8.02 -13.65 13.70
CA ASN A 76 -6.70 -13.01 13.71
C ASN A 76 -5.74 -13.67 12.71
N LEU A 77 -5.86 -14.98 12.49
CA LEU A 77 -5.11 -15.68 11.45
C LEU A 77 -5.54 -15.24 10.05
N ASP A 78 -6.83 -15.04 9.82
CA ASP A 78 -7.34 -14.56 8.53
C ASP A 78 -6.80 -13.14 8.23
N ASN A 79 -6.76 -12.27 9.23
CA ASN A 79 -6.19 -10.94 9.08
C ASN A 79 -4.71 -11.00 8.69
N SER A 80 -3.94 -11.87 9.34
CA SER A 80 -2.52 -12.07 9.01
C SER A 80 -2.33 -12.66 7.61
N SER A 81 -3.17 -13.62 7.23
CA SER A 81 -3.13 -14.25 5.91
C SER A 81 -3.38 -13.24 4.79
N PHE A 82 -4.34 -12.34 4.96
CA PHE A 82 -4.59 -11.27 4.00
C PHE A 82 -3.34 -10.44 3.74
N TYR A 83 -2.65 -10.01 4.80
CA TYR A 83 -1.46 -9.17 4.66
C TYR A 83 -0.26 -9.92 4.08
N GLU A 84 -0.14 -11.21 4.38
CA GLU A 84 0.88 -12.05 3.77
C GLU A 84 0.66 -12.16 2.26
N ASP A 85 -0.57 -12.41 1.82
CA ASP A 85 -0.93 -12.48 0.40
C ASP A 85 -0.71 -11.13 -0.28
N PHE A 86 -1.08 -10.03 0.36
CA PHE A 86 -0.87 -8.68 -0.14
C PHE A 86 0.62 -8.41 -0.37
N ALA A 87 1.46 -8.68 0.64
CA ALA A 87 2.89 -8.45 0.54
C ALA A 87 3.54 -9.30 -0.55
N ASN A 88 3.14 -10.58 -0.65
CA ASN A 88 3.66 -11.48 -1.67
C ASN A 88 3.28 -11.02 -3.08
N GLU A 89 2.07 -10.54 -3.28
CA GLU A 89 1.62 -10.04 -4.57
C GLU A 89 2.41 -8.79 -4.99
N ILE A 90 2.60 -7.84 -4.07
CA ILE A 90 3.41 -6.64 -4.31
C ILE A 90 4.83 -7.03 -4.72
N GLU A 91 5.45 -7.94 -3.98
CA GLU A 91 6.82 -8.37 -4.25
C GLU A 91 6.95 -9.08 -5.61
N ASN A 92 6.03 -9.99 -5.92
CA ASN A 92 6.02 -10.68 -7.21
C ASN A 92 5.81 -9.71 -8.36
N ASN A 93 4.91 -8.76 -8.22
CA ASN A 93 4.66 -7.74 -9.23
C ASN A 93 5.89 -6.86 -9.45
N ASN A 94 6.57 -6.48 -8.39
CA ASN A 94 7.80 -5.69 -8.50
C ASN A 94 8.89 -6.47 -9.26
N ASN A 95 9.06 -7.76 -8.96
CA ASN A 95 10.04 -8.61 -9.63
C ASN A 95 9.73 -8.83 -11.11
N ASN A 96 8.48 -8.73 -11.51
CA ASN A 96 8.02 -8.92 -12.88
C ASN A 96 7.74 -7.59 -13.61
N ASP A 97 8.18 -6.47 -13.07
CA ASP A 97 7.96 -5.11 -13.61
C ASP A 97 6.48 -4.75 -13.80
N VAL A 98 5.60 -5.33 -13.01
CA VAL A 98 4.19 -4.94 -12.95
C VAL A 98 4.05 -3.83 -11.92
N LEU A 99 4.14 -2.60 -12.38
CA LEU A 99 4.24 -1.41 -11.54
C LEU A 99 3.07 -0.45 -11.78
N PRO A 100 2.81 0.50 -10.87
CA PRO A 100 1.78 1.51 -11.10
C PRO A 100 1.99 2.25 -12.41
N VAL A 101 0.88 2.54 -13.10
CA VAL A 101 0.90 3.29 -14.36
C VAL A 101 0.92 4.78 -14.04
N LEU A 102 1.95 5.47 -14.50
CA LEU A 102 2.16 6.89 -14.27
C LEU A 102 1.95 7.67 -15.55
N ASP A 103 1.81 9.00 -15.43
CA ASP A 103 1.83 9.88 -16.60
C ASP A 103 3.17 9.78 -17.33
N SER A 104 3.17 10.11 -18.62
CA SER A 104 4.31 9.87 -19.53
C SER A 104 5.62 10.54 -19.11
N LYS A 105 5.56 11.60 -18.31
CA LYS A 105 6.75 12.30 -17.80
C LYS A 105 7.46 11.57 -16.66
N TYR A 106 6.84 10.52 -16.12
CA TYR A 106 7.38 9.74 -15.01
C TYR A 106 7.67 8.30 -15.44
N GLU A 107 8.65 7.70 -14.79
CA GLU A 107 8.98 6.29 -14.96
C GLU A 107 8.92 5.59 -13.60
N ALA A 108 8.04 4.59 -13.46
CA ALA A 108 7.97 3.78 -12.25
C ALA A 108 9.19 2.87 -12.16
N ILE A 109 9.85 2.82 -11.02
CA ILE A 109 11.07 2.04 -10.80
C ILE A 109 10.80 0.83 -9.90
N SER A 110 10.19 1.03 -8.74
CA SER A 110 9.93 -0.06 -7.82
C SER A 110 8.82 0.29 -6.83
N LEU A 111 8.07 -0.73 -6.44
CA LEU A 111 7.13 -0.66 -5.33
C LEU A 111 7.45 -1.84 -4.41
N THR A 112 7.88 -1.54 -3.19
CA THR A 112 8.33 -2.56 -2.24
C THR A 112 7.65 -2.40 -0.89
N VAL A 113 7.49 -3.52 -0.19
CA VAL A 113 7.03 -3.54 1.20
C VAL A 113 8.25 -3.32 2.09
N THR A 114 8.18 -2.35 2.98
CA THR A 114 9.30 -1.95 3.84
C THR A 114 9.15 -2.37 5.30
N SER A 115 7.98 -2.88 5.68
CA SER A 115 7.75 -3.43 7.01
C SER A 115 6.85 -4.65 6.94
N SER A 116 6.84 -5.48 7.98
CA SER A 116 5.76 -6.45 8.16
C SER A 116 4.47 -5.72 8.51
N SER A 117 3.33 -6.39 8.33
CA SER A 117 2.06 -5.86 8.81
C SER A 117 2.06 -5.78 10.34
N TYR A 118 1.34 -4.80 10.86
CA TYR A 118 1.27 -4.59 12.30
C TYR A 118 -0.12 -4.07 12.70
N LEU A 119 -0.48 -4.36 13.96
CA LEU A 119 -1.67 -3.82 14.58
C LEU A 119 -1.38 -2.36 15.00
N ALA A 120 -1.97 -1.42 14.28
CA ALA A 120 -1.75 0.00 14.54
C ALA A 120 -2.66 0.54 15.64
N TYR A 121 -3.90 0.05 15.70
CA TYR A 121 -4.90 0.51 16.66
C TYR A 121 -5.99 -0.54 16.81
N ALA A 122 -6.49 -0.75 18.03
CA ALA A 122 -7.58 -1.68 18.29
C ALA A 122 -8.70 -1.02 19.10
N GLU A 123 -9.93 -1.29 18.71
CA GLU A 123 -11.16 -0.98 19.44
C GLU A 123 -11.82 -2.30 19.85
N ASP A 124 -13.04 -2.24 20.39
CA ASP A 124 -13.70 -3.41 20.98
C ASP A 124 -13.76 -4.64 20.07
N ASP A 125 -14.23 -4.47 18.84
CA ASP A 125 -14.43 -5.57 17.89
C ASP A 125 -13.76 -5.35 16.54
N LYS A 126 -13.04 -4.26 16.38
CA LYS A 126 -12.36 -3.88 15.14
C LYS A 126 -10.96 -3.40 15.41
N ALA A 127 -10.10 -3.58 14.44
CA ALA A 127 -8.73 -3.09 14.53
C ALA A 127 -8.28 -2.51 13.20
N MET A 128 -7.37 -1.55 13.29
CA MET A 128 -6.66 -1.01 12.14
C MET A 128 -5.33 -1.73 12.03
N PHE A 129 -5.13 -2.44 10.92
CA PHE A 129 -3.86 -3.05 10.55
C PHE A 129 -3.19 -2.20 9.49
N SER A 130 -1.88 -2.22 9.48
CA SER A 130 -1.08 -1.41 8.56
C SER A 130 0.14 -2.17 8.07
N ILE A 131 0.58 -1.82 6.86
CA ILE A 131 1.85 -2.28 6.30
C ILE A 131 2.48 -1.11 5.54
N ASN A 132 3.77 -0.93 5.70
CA ASN A 132 4.47 0.20 5.09
C ASN A 132 5.07 -0.19 3.74
N LEU A 133 4.98 0.72 2.78
CA LEU A 133 5.50 0.53 1.42
C LEU A 133 6.31 1.75 0.99
N LYS A 134 7.18 1.51 0.01
CA LYS A 134 7.97 2.57 -0.61
C LYS A 134 7.85 2.46 -2.12
N PHE A 135 7.50 3.57 -2.75
CA PHE A 135 7.44 3.69 -4.21
C PHE A 135 8.56 4.60 -4.69
N LYS A 136 9.33 4.11 -5.66
CA LYS A 136 10.38 4.91 -6.31
C LYS A 136 10.04 5.14 -7.77
N TYR A 137 10.29 6.34 -8.25
CA TYR A 137 10.04 6.72 -9.64
C TYR A 137 11.02 7.79 -10.09
N ILE A 138 11.19 7.91 -11.39
CA ILE A 138 12.05 8.93 -12.01
C ILE A 138 11.16 9.95 -12.70
N MET A 139 11.53 11.20 -12.51
CA MET A 139 10.85 12.33 -13.16
C MET A 139 11.76 12.99 -14.20
#